data_f22aa431602a7bf1809b2e97c887ce6e
#
_entry.id   f22aa431602a7bf1809b2e97c887ce6e
#
_cell.length_a   1.000
_cell.length_b   1.000
_cell.length_c   1.000
_cell.angle_alpha   90.00
_cell.angle_beta   90.00
_cell.angle_gamma   90.00
#
_symmetry.space_group_name_H-M   'P 1'
#
loop_
_entity.id
_entity.type
_entity.pdbx_description
1 polymer ?
#
loop_
_entity_poly.entity_id
_entity_poly.type
_entity_poly.pdbx_seq_one_letter_code
_entity_poly.pdbx_strand_id
1 'polypeptide(L)'
;MRCMEELMKCSYEMIHMIGEYMNRVEGEELKDILKQHLPYILQAYNEQVNFQEGENIQHMICEQLKSLLIQNDIPMKNTSQGDIELAISYISNLKRLALRFAQVAVEVANPEFRSFLENCFVKMNRYAYSVWQYVVKKEYTIENIYEDERFA
;
A
#
# COMPACT_ATOMS: atom_id res chain seq x y z
N MET A 1 -8.59 22.82 1.41
CA MET A 1 -9.60 21.74 1.54
C MET A 1 -9.06 20.66 2.46
N ARG A 2 -9.70 20.50 3.59
CA ARG A 2 -9.23 19.58 4.65
C ARG A 2 -9.11 18.12 4.19
N CYS A 3 -10.07 17.63 3.44
CA CYS A 3 -10.06 16.26 2.95
C CYS A 3 -8.89 15.97 2.00
N MET A 4 -8.51 16.98 1.20
CA MET A 4 -7.36 16.85 0.31
C MET A 4 -6.03 16.77 1.08
N GLU A 5 -5.88 17.57 2.12
CA GLU A 5 -4.71 17.53 2.99
C GLU A 5 -4.58 16.17 3.68
N GLU A 6 -5.69 15.63 4.16
CA GLU A 6 -5.73 14.30 4.77
C GLU A 6 -5.39 13.20 3.77
N LEU A 7 -5.87 13.32 2.54
CA LEU A 7 -5.55 12.38 1.46
C LEU A 7 -4.06 12.39 1.14
N MET A 8 -3.46 13.57 0.99
CA MET A 8 -2.05 13.70 0.69
C MET A 8 -1.17 13.12 1.80
N LYS A 9 -1.53 13.43 3.05
CA LYS A 9 -0.85 12.87 4.22
C LYS A 9 -0.95 11.35 4.24
N CYS A 10 -2.13 10.82 4.01
CA CYS A 10 -2.37 9.37 3.99
C CYS A 10 -1.58 8.68 2.86
N SER A 11 -1.54 9.27 1.67
CA SER A 11 -0.78 8.77 0.54
C SER A 11 0.72 8.77 0.81
N TYR A 12 1.24 9.83 1.39
CA TYR A 12 2.63 9.96 1.78
C TYR A 12 3.02 8.90 2.82
N GLU A 13 2.21 8.76 3.86
CA GLU A 13 2.41 7.74 4.89
C GLU A 13 2.38 6.32 4.32
N MET A 14 1.50 6.06 3.34
CA MET A 14 1.42 4.76 2.68
C MET A 14 2.71 4.42 1.94
N ILE A 15 3.32 5.38 1.25
CA ILE A 15 4.59 5.17 0.55
C ILE A 15 5.68 4.76 1.55
N HIS A 16 5.77 5.44 2.68
CA HIS A 16 6.73 5.09 3.74
C HIS A 16 6.42 3.73 4.37
N MET A 17 5.15 3.41 4.59
CA MET A 17 4.76 2.10 5.11
C MET A 17 5.14 0.95 4.18
N ILE A 18 4.93 1.12 2.88
CA ILE A 18 5.35 0.11 1.90
C ILE A 18 6.86 -0.09 1.98
N GLY A 19 7.62 0.99 2.12
CA GLY A 19 9.05 0.92 2.32
C GLY A 19 9.44 0.08 3.52
N GLU A 20 8.79 0.30 4.66
CA GLU A 20 9.02 -0.48 5.87
C GLU A 20 8.62 -1.94 5.68
N TYR A 21 7.48 -2.21 5.04
CA TYR A 21 7.05 -3.58 4.75
C TYR A 21 8.06 -4.31 3.87
N MET A 22 8.61 -3.64 2.86
CA MET A 22 9.62 -4.23 1.98
C MET A 22 10.90 -4.61 2.72
N ASN A 23 11.26 -3.85 3.76
CA ASN A 23 12.39 -4.19 4.61
C ASN A 23 12.10 -5.38 5.54
N ARG A 24 10.84 -5.60 5.86
CA ARG A 24 10.41 -6.61 6.82
C ARG A 24 10.00 -7.93 6.19
N VAL A 25 9.49 -7.88 4.96
CA VAL A 25 8.97 -9.07 4.29
C VAL A 25 10.08 -10.08 4.01
N GLU A 26 9.80 -11.35 4.26
CA GLU A 26 10.73 -12.45 3.99
C GLU A 26 10.38 -13.23 2.73
N GLY A 27 9.10 -13.50 2.52
CA GLY A 27 8.64 -14.28 1.38
C GLY A 27 8.67 -13.47 0.09
N GLU A 28 9.09 -14.12 -1.00
CA GLU A 28 9.16 -13.48 -2.31
C GLU A 28 7.79 -13.09 -2.85
N GLU A 29 6.75 -13.85 -2.55
CA GLU A 29 5.40 -13.60 -3.06
C GLU A 29 4.84 -12.26 -2.58
N LEU A 30 4.88 -12.00 -1.28
CA LEU A 30 4.43 -10.70 -0.73
C LEU A 30 5.34 -9.56 -1.17
N LYS A 31 6.64 -9.82 -1.22
CA LYS A 31 7.61 -8.83 -1.69
C LYS A 31 7.32 -8.39 -3.13
N ASP A 32 6.99 -9.34 -4.00
CA ASP A 32 6.64 -9.05 -5.39
C ASP A 32 5.34 -8.26 -5.49
N ILE A 33 4.35 -8.57 -4.66
CA ILE A 33 3.10 -7.80 -4.58
C ILE A 33 3.40 -6.34 -4.23
N LEU A 34 4.20 -6.11 -3.20
CA LEU A 34 4.59 -4.75 -2.78
C LEU A 34 5.35 -4.00 -3.88
N LYS A 35 6.27 -4.68 -4.55
CA LYS A 35 7.02 -4.11 -5.67
C LYS A 35 6.13 -3.72 -6.85
N GLN A 36 5.08 -4.49 -7.10
CA GLN A 36 4.13 -4.19 -8.17
C GLN A 36 3.21 -3.02 -7.81
N HIS A 37 2.84 -2.88 -6.54
CA HIS A 37 1.93 -1.83 -6.10
C HIS A 37 2.62 -0.47 -5.96
N LEU A 38 3.87 -0.44 -5.53
CA LEU A 38 4.58 0.79 -5.19
C LEU A 38 4.62 1.83 -6.31
N PRO A 39 4.96 1.48 -7.57
CA PRO A 39 5.06 2.49 -8.63
C PRO A 39 3.74 3.23 -8.87
N TYR A 40 2.63 2.54 -8.81
CA TYR A 40 1.31 3.16 -9.00
C TYR A 40 0.97 4.11 -7.85
N ILE A 41 1.19 3.68 -6.61
CA ILE A 41 0.90 4.49 -5.42
C ILE A 41 1.77 5.76 -5.42
N LEU A 42 3.04 5.62 -5.81
CA LEU A 42 3.97 6.73 -5.94
C LEU A 42 3.53 7.71 -7.03
N GLN A 43 3.16 7.20 -8.20
CA GLN A 43 2.64 8.02 -9.30
C GLN A 43 1.36 8.76 -8.89
N ALA A 44 0.46 8.07 -8.21
CA ALA A 44 -0.78 8.67 -7.71
C ALA A 44 -0.50 9.84 -6.75
N TYR A 45 0.47 9.69 -5.87
CA TYR A 45 0.90 10.78 -4.99
C TYR A 45 1.44 11.97 -5.79
N ASN A 46 2.33 11.72 -6.75
CA ASN A 46 2.91 12.77 -7.57
C ASN A 46 1.87 13.52 -8.41
N GLU A 47 0.86 12.82 -8.91
CA GLU A 47 -0.25 13.47 -9.63
C GLU A 47 -1.12 14.32 -8.70
N GLN A 48 -1.33 13.90 -7.45
CA GLN A 48 -2.00 14.74 -6.45
C GLN A 48 -1.23 16.05 -6.23
N VAL A 49 0.08 15.98 -6.15
CA VAL A 49 0.95 17.16 -6.00
C VAL A 49 0.77 18.10 -7.20
N ASN A 50 0.70 17.56 -8.42
CA ASN A 50 0.49 18.35 -9.63
C ASN A 50 -0.85 19.09 -9.64
N PHE A 51 -1.89 18.52 -9.05
CA PHE A 51 -3.20 19.15 -8.97
C PHE A 51 -3.29 20.22 -7.87
N GLN A 52 -2.33 20.27 -6.95
CA GLN A 52 -2.27 21.28 -5.90
C GLN A 52 -1.36 22.43 -6.32
N GLU A 53 -1.96 23.50 -6.84
CA GLU A 53 -1.22 24.70 -7.23
C GLU A 53 -0.73 25.50 -6.00
N GLY A 54 0.56 25.85 -6.00
CA GLY A 54 1.13 26.83 -5.09
C GLY A 54 1.70 26.30 -3.76
N GLU A 55 1.72 25.01 -3.53
CA GLU A 55 2.33 24.44 -2.34
C GLU A 55 3.72 23.83 -2.65
N ASN A 56 4.62 23.97 -1.69
CA ASN A 56 6.01 23.52 -1.78
C ASN A 56 6.13 22.02 -1.46
N ILE A 57 5.46 21.19 -2.23
CA ILE A 57 5.49 19.74 -2.07
C ILE A 57 6.39 19.15 -3.14
N GLN A 58 7.36 18.34 -2.73
CA GLN A 58 8.28 17.70 -3.66
C GLN A 58 7.74 16.35 -4.14
N HIS A 59 7.90 16.10 -5.44
CA HIS A 59 7.65 14.78 -5.99
C HIS A 59 8.65 13.76 -5.44
N MET A 60 8.19 12.55 -5.21
CA MET A 60 9.04 11.43 -4.82
C MET A 60 9.31 10.55 -6.04
N ILE A 61 10.51 10.02 -6.13
CA ILE A 61 10.86 9.05 -7.17
C ILE A 61 11.28 7.73 -6.51
N CYS A 62 11.08 6.64 -7.22
CA CYS A 62 11.38 5.29 -6.71
C CYS A 62 12.81 5.12 -6.23
N GLU A 63 13.77 5.77 -6.87
CA GLU A 63 15.18 5.71 -6.50
C GLU A 63 15.46 6.37 -5.15
N GLN A 64 14.80 7.50 -4.86
CA GLN A 64 14.91 8.15 -3.55
C GLN A 64 14.36 7.25 -2.45
N LEU A 65 13.26 6.56 -2.73
CA LEU A 65 12.66 5.64 -1.80
C LEU A 65 13.58 4.44 -1.53
N LYS A 66 14.21 3.90 -2.57
CA LYS A 66 15.18 2.80 -2.42
C LYS A 66 16.36 3.19 -1.56
N SER A 67 16.88 4.42 -1.69
CA SER A 67 18.00 4.88 -0.86
C SER A 67 17.59 5.07 0.61
N LEU A 68 16.36 5.48 0.87
CA LEU A 68 15.82 5.54 2.23
C LEU A 68 15.66 4.15 2.85
N LEU A 69 15.27 3.16 2.04
CA LEU A 69 15.12 1.77 2.49
C LEU A 69 16.44 1.11 2.89
N ILE A 70 17.52 1.41 2.19
CA ILE A 70 18.86 0.87 2.48
C ILE A 70 19.39 1.37 3.82
N GLN A 71 18.98 2.56 4.26
CA GLN A 71 19.44 3.14 5.52
C GLN A 71 18.76 2.56 6.77
N ASN A 72 17.66 1.85 6.61
CA ASN A 72 16.88 1.29 7.71
C ASN A 72 16.98 -0.23 7.78
N ASP A 73 18.20 -0.74 7.86
CA ASP A 73 18.46 -2.17 8.01
C ASP A 73 18.11 -2.61 9.44
N ILE A 74 16.85 -2.92 9.67
CA ILE A 74 16.39 -3.48 10.94
C ILE A 74 16.45 -5.00 10.82
N PRO A 75 17.30 -5.68 11.61
CA PRO A 75 17.33 -7.13 11.60
C PRO A 75 16.00 -7.67 12.12
N MET A 76 15.32 -8.45 11.31
CA MET A 76 14.03 -9.00 11.66
C MET A 76 14.06 -10.50 11.87
N LYS A 77 13.41 -10.89 12.95
CA LYS A 77 12.98 -12.28 13.13
C LYS A 77 11.72 -12.49 12.33
N ASN A 78 11.83 -13.19 11.24
CA ASN A 78 10.68 -13.43 10.40
C ASN A 78 10.29 -14.90 10.41
N THR A 79 9.08 -15.12 10.79
CA THR A 79 8.35 -16.34 10.53
C THR A 79 7.36 -16.07 9.41
N SER A 80 6.90 -17.10 8.69
CA SER A 80 5.82 -16.95 7.71
C SER A 80 4.59 -16.24 8.27
N GLN A 81 4.41 -16.27 9.59
CA GLN A 81 3.37 -15.58 10.32
C GLN A 81 3.58 -14.06 10.34
N GLY A 82 4.83 -13.61 10.34
CA GLY A 82 5.16 -12.19 10.24
C GLY A 82 4.72 -11.58 8.93
N ASP A 83 4.85 -12.30 7.83
CA ASP A 83 4.39 -11.85 6.50
C ASP A 83 2.86 -11.74 6.46
N ILE A 84 2.14 -12.67 7.07
CA ILE A 84 0.67 -12.60 7.17
C ILE A 84 0.24 -11.36 7.95
N GLU A 85 0.89 -11.07 9.08
CA GLU A 85 0.61 -9.87 9.87
C GLU A 85 0.89 -8.59 9.10
N LEU A 86 2.00 -8.54 8.37
CA LEU A 86 2.33 -7.42 7.49
C LEU A 86 1.25 -7.22 6.42
N ALA A 87 0.83 -8.31 5.78
CA ALA A 87 -0.21 -8.28 4.74
C ALA A 87 -1.54 -7.76 5.30
N ILE A 88 -1.94 -8.21 6.48
CA ILE A 88 -3.18 -7.75 7.13
C ILE A 88 -3.10 -6.24 7.44
N SER A 89 -1.98 -5.77 7.95
CA SER A 89 -1.74 -4.35 8.20
C SER A 89 -1.81 -3.55 6.89
N TYR A 90 -1.19 -4.06 5.85
CA TYR A 90 -1.20 -3.43 4.53
C TYR A 90 -2.63 -3.34 3.96
N ILE A 91 -3.42 -4.40 4.06
CA ILE A 91 -4.83 -4.40 3.65
C ILE A 91 -5.60 -3.28 4.35
N SER A 92 -5.45 -3.16 5.66
CA SER A 92 -6.13 -2.11 6.44
C SER A 92 -5.76 -0.71 5.96
N ASN A 93 -4.48 -0.49 5.67
CA ASN A 93 -4.00 0.79 5.18
C ASN A 93 -4.47 1.08 3.75
N LEU A 94 -4.51 0.06 2.88
CA LEU A 94 -5.05 0.21 1.52
C LEU A 94 -6.54 0.57 1.55
N LYS A 95 -7.31 -0.07 2.42
CA LYS A 95 -8.74 0.24 2.59
C LYS A 95 -8.95 1.68 3.03
N ARG A 96 -8.16 2.13 4.00
CA ARG A 96 -8.23 3.50 4.50
C ARG A 96 -7.88 4.50 3.40
N LEU A 97 -6.82 4.26 2.65
CA LEU A 97 -6.42 5.11 1.54
C LEU A 97 -7.49 5.15 0.45
N ALA A 98 -8.07 4.00 0.10
CA ALA A 98 -9.17 3.92 -0.87
C ALA A 98 -10.34 4.81 -0.47
N LEU A 99 -10.77 4.74 0.79
CA LEU A 99 -11.85 5.57 1.30
C LEU A 99 -11.51 7.07 1.26
N ARG A 100 -10.27 7.43 1.51
CA ARG A 100 -9.82 8.83 1.40
C ARG A 100 -9.92 9.33 -0.04
N PHE A 101 -9.50 8.53 -1.02
CA PHE A 101 -9.68 8.88 -2.43
C PHE A 101 -11.16 9.10 -2.78
N ALA A 102 -12.04 8.22 -2.32
CA ALA A 102 -13.48 8.34 -2.56
C ALA A 102 -14.07 9.62 -1.94
N GLN A 103 -13.67 9.94 -0.71
CA GLN A 103 -14.14 11.15 -0.01
C GLN A 103 -13.77 12.43 -0.77
N VAL A 104 -12.56 12.51 -1.29
CA VAL A 104 -12.13 13.68 -2.04
C VAL A 104 -12.79 13.70 -3.43
N ALA A 105 -12.92 12.53 -4.07
CA ALA A 105 -13.54 12.43 -5.39
C ALA A 105 -14.96 13.03 -5.44
N VAL A 106 -15.76 12.78 -4.41
CA VAL A 106 -17.16 13.29 -4.38
C VAL A 106 -17.24 14.80 -4.15
N GLU A 107 -16.17 15.44 -3.71
CA GLU A 107 -16.12 16.87 -3.41
C GLU A 107 -15.44 17.71 -4.50
N VAL A 108 -14.66 17.09 -5.39
CA VAL A 108 -13.88 17.80 -6.40
C VAL A 108 -14.73 18.18 -7.60
N ALA A 109 -14.69 19.46 -7.96
CA ALA A 109 -15.46 20.00 -9.11
C ALA A 109 -14.77 19.75 -10.45
N ASN A 110 -13.43 19.71 -10.50
CA ASN A 110 -12.68 19.49 -11.73
C ASN A 110 -12.88 18.06 -12.25
N PRO A 111 -13.43 17.87 -13.47
CA PRO A 111 -13.77 16.53 -13.96
C PRO A 111 -12.55 15.61 -14.13
N GLU A 112 -11.41 16.14 -14.56
CA GLU A 112 -10.20 15.35 -14.76
C GLU A 112 -9.64 14.85 -13.44
N PHE A 113 -9.58 15.74 -12.44
CA PHE A 113 -9.10 15.37 -11.12
C PHE A 113 -10.06 14.41 -10.44
N ARG A 114 -11.37 14.63 -10.58
CA ARG A 114 -12.39 13.71 -10.04
C ARG A 114 -12.24 12.31 -10.62
N SER A 115 -12.08 12.20 -11.95
CA SER A 115 -11.85 10.93 -12.63
C SER A 115 -10.57 10.24 -12.16
N PHE A 116 -9.50 10.99 -11.99
CA PHE A 116 -8.25 10.47 -11.46
C PHE A 116 -8.44 9.87 -10.06
N LEU A 117 -9.13 10.57 -9.17
CA LEU A 117 -9.40 10.10 -7.81
C LEU A 117 -10.28 8.85 -7.80
N GLU A 118 -11.29 8.79 -8.68
CA GLU A 118 -12.12 7.60 -8.85
C GLU A 118 -11.28 6.38 -9.25
N ASN A 119 -10.36 6.57 -10.20
CA ASN A 119 -9.47 5.52 -10.65
C ASN A 119 -8.52 5.06 -9.53
N CYS A 120 -8.03 5.99 -8.72
CA CYS A 120 -7.19 5.68 -7.56
C CYS A 120 -7.97 4.84 -6.52
N PHE A 121 -9.22 5.20 -6.26
CA PHE A 121 -10.07 4.40 -5.37
C PHE A 121 -10.20 2.97 -5.86
N VAL A 122 -10.55 2.78 -7.13
CA VAL A 122 -10.72 1.46 -7.73
C VAL A 122 -9.42 0.65 -7.63
N LYS A 123 -8.29 1.27 -7.91
CA LYS A 123 -6.99 0.60 -7.87
C LYS A 123 -6.63 0.16 -6.45
N MET A 124 -6.81 1.03 -5.45
CA MET A 124 -6.54 0.69 -4.06
C MET A 124 -7.45 -0.43 -3.56
N ASN A 125 -8.71 -0.40 -3.96
CA ASN A 125 -9.67 -1.45 -3.63
C ASN A 125 -9.24 -2.80 -4.21
N ARG A 126 -8.79 -2.83 -5.45
CA ARG A 126 -8.29 -4.04 -6.11
C ARG A 126 -7.00 -4.54 -5.47
N TYR A 127 -6.11 -3.64 -5.08
CA TYR A 127 -4.88 -4.00 -4.38
C TYR A 127 -5.21 -4.65 -3.03
N ALA A 128 -6.14 -4.09 -2.27
CA ALA A 128 -6.57 -4.66 -1.00
C ALA A 128 -7.11 -6.08 -1.19
N TYR A 129 -7.92 -6.30 -2.22
CA TYR A 129 -8.46 -7.62 -2.56
C TYR A 129 -7.34 -8.62 -2.92
N SER A 130 -6.39 -8.19 -3.72
CA SER A 130 -5.25 -9.00 -4.14
C SER A 130 -4.41 -9.48 -2.94
N VAL A 131 -4.15 -8.58 -1.99
CA VAL A 131 -3.42 -8.92 -0.77
C VAL A 131 -4.25 -9.85 0.13
N TRP A 132 -5.55 -9.61 0.21
CA TRP A 132 -6.47 -10.50 0.94
C TRP A 132 -6.44 -11.92 0.37
N GLN A 133 -6.43 -12.07 -0.95
CA GLN A 133 -6.30 -13.38 -1.59
C GLN A 133 -4.99 -14.09 -1.19
N TYR A 134 -3.89 -13.33 -1.12
CA TYR A 134 -2.62 -13.86 -0.64
C TYR A 134 -2.74 -14.37 0.80
N VAL A 135 -3.36 -13.60 1.70
CA VAL A 135 -3.54 -13.97 3.11
C VAL A 135 -4.37 -15.26 3.23
N VAL A 136 -5.50 -15.32 2.53
CA VAL A 136 -6.38 -16.49 2.56
C VAL A 136 -5.64 -17.74 2.07
N LYS A 137 -4.89 -17.62 0.99
CA LYS A 137 -4.11 -18.73 0.43
C LYS A 137 -3.06 -19.23 1.43
N LYS A 138 -2.38 -18.32 2.12
CA LYS A 138 -1.35 -18.68 3.11
C LYS A 138 -1.96 -19.30 4.37
N GLU A 139 -3.04 -18.76 4.88
CA GLU A 139 -3.76 -19.33 6.03
C GLU A 139 -4.28 -20.73 5.71
N TYR A 140 -4.88 -20.92 4.54
CA TYR A 140 -5.35 -22.22 4.09
C TYR A 140 -4.21 -23.25 4.03
N THR A 141 -3.06 -22.86 3.51
CA THR A 141 -1.88 -23.74 3.45
C THR A 141 -1.39 -24.15 4.83
N ILE A 142 -1.36 -23.20 5.77
CA ILE A 142 -0.96 -23.47 7.17
C ILE A 142 -1.94 -24.42 7.84
N GLU A 143 -3.24 -24.19 7.72
CA GLU A 143 -4.29 -25.06 8.27
C GLU A 143 -4.17 -26.49 7.73
N ASN A 144 -3.94 -26.65 6.43
CA ASN A 144 -3.76 -27.96 5.83
C ASN A 144 -2.51 -28.70 6.35
N ILE A 145 -1.43 -28.00 6.59
CA ILE A 145 -0.21 -28.57 7.17
C ILE A 145 -0.54 -29.08 8.59
N TYR A 146 -1.25 -28.33 9.40
CA TYR A 146 -1.64 -28.73 10.75
C TYR A 146 -2.60 -29.93 10.73
N GLU A 147 -3.54 -30.00 9.81
CA GLU A 147 -4.43 -31.14 9.66
C GLU A 147 -3.67 -32.39 9.26
N ASP A 148 -2.76 -32.30 8.31
CA ASP A 148 -1.91 -33.43 7.89
C ASP A 148 -1.05 -33.95 9.03
N GLU A 149 -0.50 -33.09 9.87
CA GLU A 149 0.27 -33.48 11.06
C GLU A 149 -0.60 -34.16 12.13
N ARG A 150 -1.89 -33.82 12.22
CA ARG A 150 -2.82 -34.45 13.16
C ARG A 150 -3.16 -35.89 12.78
N PHE A 151 -3.12 -36.22 11.50
CA PHE A 151 -3.48 -37.53 10.96
C PHE A 151 -2.28 -38.42 10.65
N ALA A 152 -1.07 -37.94 10.91
CA ALA A 152 0.17 -38.73 10.70
C ALA A 152 0.47 -39.66 11.89
#